data_061b5b616d005345ad694346f119477b
#
_entry.id   061b5b616d005345ad694346f119477b
#
_cell.length_a   1.000
_cell.length_b   1.000
_cell.length_c   1.000
_cell.angle_alpha   90.00
_cell.angle_beta   90.00
_cell.angle_gamma   90.00
#
_symmetry.space_group_name_H-M   'P 1'
#
loop_
_entity.id
_entity.type
_entity.pdbx_description
1 polymer ?
#
loop_
_entity_poly.entity_id
_entity_poly.type
_entity_poly.pdbx_seq_one_letter_code
_entity_poly.pdbx_strand_id
1 'polypeptide(L)'
;MSAALTDADITRALTRISHEILERNSGSTSITILGIPTRGAFLADRICTFINEIEAPVAKGVLDITLHRDDLRLRPPKPILPTTLPAGGIEGKDVVLVDDVLFSGRTIRAALDAIGELGRPRTVQLAVLIDRGHRQLPIRADYVGKNVPTSISESVKVHLAELDEEDLVELLK
;
A
#
# COMPACT_ATOMS: atom_id res chain seq x y z
N MET A 1 -5.93 9.39 -22.70
CA MET A 1 -6.18 8.54 -21.52
C MET A 1 -6.28 7.10 -21.99
N SER A 2 -5.57 6.18 -21.33
CA SER A 2 -5.73 4.76 -21.60
C SER A 2 -5.89 4.04 -20.25
N ALA A 3 -6.87 3.13 -20.19
CA ALA A 3 -7.05 2.27 -19.02
C ALA A 3 -5.86 1.31 -18.92
N ALA A 4 -5.18 1.32 -17.79
CA ALA A 4 -4.09 0.41 -17.50
C ALA A 4 -4.59 -0.86 -16.78
N LEU A 5 -5.62 -0.72 -15.93
CA LEU A 5 -6.33 -1.82 -15.26
C LEU A 5 -7.82 -1.52 -15.21
N THR A 6 -8.62 -2.56 -15.41
CA THR A 6 -10.07 -2.56 -15.16
C THR A 6 -10.36 -3.06 -13.75
N ASP A 7 -11.61 -2.96 -13.28
CA ASP A 7 -12.09 -3.54 -12.02
C ASP A 7 -11.70 -5.03 -11.88
N ALA A 8 -11.96 -5.83 -12.90
CA ALA A 8 -11.60 -7.24 -12.89
C ALA A 8 -10.08 -7.47 -12.80
N ASP A 9 -9.27 -6.59 -13.39
CA ASP A 9 -7.80 -6.66 -13.29
C ASP A 9 -7.32 -6.32 -11.88
N ILE A 10 -7.91 -5.30 -11.25
CA ILE A 10 -7.62 -4.90 -9.87
C ILE A 10 -7.96 -6.04 -8.91
N THR A 11 -9.15 -6.62 -9.04
CA THR A 11 -9.57 -7.76 -8.22
C THR A 11 -8.63 -8.95 -8.36
N ARG A 12 -8.24 -9.32 -9.58
CA ARG A 12 -7.27 -10.40 -9.82
C ARG A 12 -5.90 -10.09 -9.22
N ALA A 13 -5.43 -8.87 -9.36
CA ALA A 13 -4.14 -8.44 -8.81
C ALA A 13 -4.13 -8.52 -7.27
N LEU A 14 -5.16 -8.02 -6.61
CA LEU A 14 -5.27 -8.06 -5.15
C LEU A 14 -5.43 -9.48 -4.60
N THR A 15 -6.20 -10.33 -5.30
CA THR A 15 -6.32 -11.75 -4.94
C THR A 15 -4.97 -12.45 -5.02
N ARG A 16 -4.21 -12.24 -6.10
CA ARG A 16 -2.88 -12.80 -6.25
C ARG A 16 -1.90 -12.30 -5.18
N ILE A 17 -1.89 -11.00 -4.91
CA ILE A 17 -1.07 -10.39 -3.85
C ILE A 17 -1.40 -11.02 -2.49
N SER A 18 -2.67 -11.24 -2.18
CA SER A 18 -3.10 -11.86 -0.93
C SER A 18 -2.53 -13.28 -0.76
N HIS A 19 -2.55 -14.08 -1.83
CA HIS A 19 -1.92 -15.41 -1.84
C HIS A 19 -0.40 -15.35 -1.69
N GLU A 20 0.26 -14.43 -2.39
CA GLU A 20 1.72 -14.23 -2.28
C GLU A 20 2.14 -13.82 -0.87
N ILE A 21 1.37 -12.95 -0.21
CA ILE A 21 1.61 -12.54 1.18
C ILE A 21 1.52 -13.75 2.11
N LEU A 22 0.47 -14.56 2.00
CA LEU A 22 0.28 -15.75 2.81
C LEU A 22 1.39 -16.78 2.59
N GLU A 23 1.76 -17.02 1.35
CA GLU A 23 2.82 -17.97 1.00
C GLU A 23 4.17 -17.54 1.59
N ARG A 24 4.56 -16.28 1.38
CA ARG A 24 5.84 -15.76 1.88
C ARG A 24 5.95 -15.78 3.40
N ASN A 25 4.85 -15.53 4.10
CA ASN A 25 4.84 -15.44 5.57
C ASN A 25 4.39 -16.74 6.26
N SER A 26 4.17 -17.81 5.50
CA SER A 26 3.72 -19.11 6.03
C SER A 26 2.42 -19.01 6.82
N GLY A 27 1.47 -18.22 6.30
CA GLY A 27 0.15 -18.00 6.89
C GLY A 27 -0.06 -16.58 7.40
N SER A 28 -1.19 -16.34 8.05
CA SER A 28 -1.65 -15.00 8.47
C SER A 28 -1.24 -14.59 9.89
N THR A 29 -0.81 -15.53 10.72
CA THR A 29 -0.69 -15.36 12.20
C THR A 29 0.29 -14.27 12.63
N SER A 30 1.42 -14.12 11.92
CA SER A 30 2.47 -13.15 12.24
C SER A 30 2.31 -11.81 11.53
N ILE A 31 1.35 -11.71 10.59
CA ILE A 31 1.20 -10.57 9.69
C ILE A 31 0.39 -9.45 10.36
N THR A 32 0.80 -8.22 10.12
CA THR A 32 -0.01 -7.02 10.32
C THR A 32 -0.01 -6.22 9.04
N ILE A 33 -1.19 -5.96 8.48
CA ILE A 33 -1.37 -5.17 7.26
C ILE A 33 -1.62 -3.71 7.64
N LEU A 34 -0.81 -2.80 7.14
CA LEU A 34 -0.96 -1.37 7.35
C LEU A 34 -1.17 -0.65 6.02
N GLY A 35 -2.35 -0.07 5.84
CA GLY A 35 -2.66 0.74 4.67
C GLY A 35 -2.20 2.18 4.83
N ILE A 36 -1.57 2.73 3.79
CA ILE A 36 -1.20 4.14 3.74
C ILE A 36 -2.38 4.94 3.17
N PRO A 37 -2.99 5.86 3.95
CA PRO A 37 -4.10 6.66 3.45
C PRO A 37 -3.72 7.53 2.24
N THR A 38 -4.65 7.76 1.30
CA THR A 38 -6.06 7.39 1.39
C THR A 38 -6.32 6.03 0.75
N ARG A 39 -5.90 5.84 -0.49
CA ARG A 39 -6.21 4.64 -1.29
C ARG A 39 -5.55 3.37 -0.77
N GLY A 40 -4.35 3.46 -0.22
CA GLY A 40 -3.67 2.32 0.37
C GLY A 40 -4.45 1.69 1.52
N ALA A 41 -5.21 2.48 2.29
CA ALA A 41 -6.06 1.97 3.35
C ALA A 41 -7.22 1.10 2.81
N PHE A 42 -7.87 1.52 1.74
CA PHE A 42 -8.94 0.73 1.09
C PHE A 42 -8.39 -0.53 0.42
N LEU A 43 -7.24 -0.44 -0.23
CA LEU A 43 -6.56 -1.61 -0.80
C LEU A 43 -6.16 -2.61 0.29
N ALA A 44 -5.68 -2.13 1.44
CA ALA A 44 -5.38 -2.97 2.60
C ALA A 44 -6.63 -3.68 3.12
N ASP A 45 -7.77 -3.00 3.19
CA ASP A 45 -9.05 -3.60 3.58
C ASP A 45 -9.46 -4.72 2.63
N ARG A 46 -9.33 -4.51 1.32
CA ARG A 46 -9.62 -5.54 0.32
C ARG A 46 -8.69 -6.76 0.44
N ILE A 47 -7.39 -6.53 0.63
CA ILE A 47 -6.41 -7.60 0.85
C ILE A 47 -6.75 -8.39 2.11
N CYS A 48 -7.09 -7.72 3.20
CA CYS A 48 -7.50 -8.38 4.44
C CYS A 48 -8.77 -9.22 4.24
N THR A 49 -9.73 -8.73 3.49
CA THR A 49 -10.95 -9.49 3.16
C THR A 49 -10.60 -10.77 2.42
N PHE A 50 -9.76 -10.72 1.39
CA PHE A 50 -9.33 -11.92 0.66
C PHE A 50 -8.54 -12.89 1.55
N ILE A 51 -7.65 -12.40 2.40
CA ILE A 51 -6.91 -13.26 3.33
C ILE A 51 -7.85 -13.94 4.31
N ASN A 52 -8.81 -13.21 4.87
CA ASN A 52 -9.77 -13.73 5.85
C ASN A 52 -10.73 -14.79 5.27
N GLU A 53 -10.90 -14.83 3.96
CA GLU A 53 -11.66 -15.87 3.26
C GLU A 53 -10.87 -17.19 3.12
N ILE A 54 -9.53 -17.11 3.21
CA ILE A 54 -8.63 -18.26 2.99
C ILE A 54 -8.14 -18.83 4.31
N GLU A 55 -7.81 -17.96 5.27
CA GLU A 55 -7.20 -18.31 6.55
C GLU A 55 -7.82 -17.55 7.73
N ALA A 56 -7.19 -17.65 8.91
CA ALA A 56 -7.58 -16.91 10.09
C ALA A 56 -7.46 -15.39 9.85
N PRO A 57 -8.31 -14.59 10.50
CA PRO A 57 -8.30 -13.15 10.36
C PRO A 57 -6.90 -12.53 10.59
N VAL A 58 -6.49 -11.68 9.68
CA VAL A 58 -5.22 -10.95 9.74
C VAL A 58 -5.40 -9.63 10.51
N ALA A 59 -4.40 -9.24 11.30
CA ALA A 59 -4.40 -7.94 11.95
C ALA A 59 -4.20 -6.82 10.93
N LYS A 60 -4.95 -5.74 11.08
CA LYS A 60 -4.84 -4.58 10.18
C LYS A 60 -4.86 -3.25 10.91
N GLY A 61 -4.33 -2.23 10.29
CA GLY A 61 -4.36 -0.86 10.73
C GLY A 61 -4.16 0.12 9.59
N VAL A 62 -4.10 1.39 9.95
CA VAL A 62 -3.87 2.52 9.05
C VAL A 62 -2.66 3.30 9.55
N LEU A 63 -1.72 3.59 8.65
CA LEU A 63 -0.51 4.33 8.95
C LEU A 63 -0.54 5.71 8.29
N ASP A 64 -0.79 6.76 9.05
CA ASP A 64 -0.65 8.12 8.55
C ASP A 64 0.83 8.53 8.52
N ILE A 65 1.28 8.96 7.35
CA ILE A 65 2.66 9.37 7.11
C ILE A 65 2.82 10.89 6.95
N THR A 66 1.77 11.65 7.12
CA THR A 66 1.73 13.09 6.79
C THR A 66 2.86 13.86 7.44
N LEU A 67 3.14 13.63 8.71
CA LEU A 67 4.19 14.33 9.46
C LEU A 67 5.62 13.89 9.11
N HIS A 68 5.78 12.76 8.42
CA HIS A 68 7.09 12.19 8.05
C HIS A 68 7.48 12.47 6.59
N ARG A 69 6.61 13.15 5.84
CA ARG A 69 6.89 13.50 4.44
C ARG A 69 7.98 14.57 4.35
N ASP A 70 8.91 14.40 3.44
CA ASP A 70 9.99 15.35 3.17
C ASP A 70 9.53 16.60 2.39
N ASP A 71 8.32 16.57 1.80
CA ASP A 71 7.71 17.68 1.05
C ASP A 71 6.71 18.52 1.87
N LEU A 72 6.64 18.36 3.20
CA LEU A 72 5.74 19.13 4.08
C LEU A 72 5.84 20.65 3.91
N ARG A 73 7.04 21.14 3.62
CA ARG A 73 7.30 22.58 3.42
C ARG A 73 6.95 23.07 2.02
N LEU A 74 6.76 22.16 1.07
CA LEU A 74 6.58 22.44 -0.35
C LEU A 74 5.13 22.35 -0.81
N ARG A 75 4.26 21.70 -0.04
CA ARG A 75 2.85 21.50 -0.36
C ARG A 75 1.98 21.82 0.85
N PRO A 76 0.73 22.30 0.62
CA PRO A 76 -0.20 22.46 1.73
C PRO A 76 -0.40 21.14 2.44
N PRO A 77 -0.37 21.13 3.79
CA PRO A 77 -0.54 19.90 4.56
C PRO A 77 -1.92 19.30 4.28
N LYS A 78 -1.95 18.01 3.95
CA LYS A 78 -3.21 17.25 3.96
C LYS A 78 -3.67 17.09 5.41
N PRO A 79 -4.98 16.94 5.67
CA PRO A 79 -5.47 16.62 7.01
C PRO A 79 -4.73 15.39 7.54
N ILE A 80 -4.27 15.48 8.79
CA ILE A 80 -3.70 14.33 9.50
C ILE A 80 -4.84 13.36 9.78
N LEU A 81 -4.73 12.15 9.22
CA LEU A 81 -5.62 11.05 9.58
C LEU A 81 -5.01 10.27 10.74
N PRO A 82 -5.80 9.83 11.71
CA PRO A 82 -5.24 9.10 12.83
C PRO A 82 -4.61 7.78 12.38
N THR A 83 -3.38 7.53 12.80
CA THR A 83 -2.79 6.20 12.72
C THR A 83 -3.55 5.28 13.68
N THR A 84 -4.01 4.15 13.18
CA THR A 84 -4.68 3.11 13.97
C THR A 84 -3.89 1.81 13.86
N LEU A 85 -3.43 1.31 14.99
CA LEU A 85 -2.75 0.02 15.07
C LEU A 85 -3.70 -1.04 15.65
N PRO A 86 -3.53 -2.33 15.28
CA PRO A 86 -4.25 -3.40 15.96
C PRO A 86 -3.85 -3.49 17.44
N ALA A 87 -4.69 -4.08 18.26
CA ALA A 87 -4.53 -4.15 19.72
C ALA A 87 -3.17 -4.74 20.17
N GLY A 88 -2.58 -5.65 19.38
CA GLY A 88 -1.26 -6.21 19.64
C GLY A 88 -0.07 -5.37 19.18
N GLY A 89 -0.30 -4.20 18.57
CA GLY A 89 0.74 -3.38 17.98
C GLY A 89 1.49 -4.06 16.84
N ILE A 90 2.70 -3.58 16.56
CA ILE A 90 3.54 -4.10 15.46
C ILE A 90 4.85 -4.75 15.94
N GLU A 91 5.11 -4.74 17.25
CA GLU A 91 6.35 -5.28 17.81
C GLU A 91 6.53 -6.75 17.46
N GLY A 92 7.65 -7.09 16.83
CA GLY A 92 7.98 -8.46 16.43
C GLY A 92 7.10 -9.05 15.31
N LYS A 93 6.21 -8.26 14.73
CA LYS A 93 5.32 -8.70 13.64
C LYS A 93 5.96 -8.55 12.26
N ASP A 94 5.43 -9.25 11.28
CA ASP A 94 5.72 -9.02 9.88
C ASP A 94 4.74 -7.99 9.34
N VAL A 95 5.18 -6.75 9.20
CA VAL A 95 4.34 -5.67 8.69
C VAL A 95 4.34 -5.70 7.17
N VAL A 96 3.16 -5.66 6.57
CA VAL A 96 2.96 -5.44 5.14
C VAL A 96 2.35 -4.06 4.95
N LEU A 97 3.13 -3.12 4.42
CA LEU A 97 2.64 -1.82 3.99
C LEU A 97 1.89 -1.95 2.68
N VAL A 98 0.76 -1.27 2.56
CA VAL A 98 -0.04 -1.26 1.34
C VAL A 98 -0.23 0.17 0.84
N ASP A 99 0.10 0.40 -0.43
CA ASP A 99 -0.11 1.67 -1.12
C ASP A 99 -0.65 1.43 -2.54
N ASP A 100 -1.15 2.48 -3.18
CA ASP A 100 -1.71 2.39 -4.54
C ASP A 100 -0.63 2.44 -5.62
N VAL A 101 0.26 3.45 -5.60
CA VAL A 101 1.27 3.67 -6.64
C VAL A 101 2.66 3.86 -6.04
N LEU A 102 3.60 3.02 -6.46
CA LEU A 102 5.01 3.20 -6.17
C LEU A 102 5.69 3.98 -7.29
N PHE A 103 6.25 5.13 -6.94
CA PHE A 103 6.96 6.05 -7.83
C PHE A 103 8.39 6.26 -7.36
N SER A 104 8.70 7.42 -6.75
CA SER A 104 10.05 7.76 -6.30
C SER A 104 10.54 6.95 -5.08
N GLY A 105 9.62 6.42 -4.29
CA GLY A 105 9.91 5.75 -3.02
C GLY A 105 9.82 6.67 -1.79
N ARG A 106 9.57 7.96 -1.97
CA ARG A 106 9.55 8.92 -0.86
C ARG A 106 8.39 8.70 0.11
N THR A 107 7.23 8.31 -0.38
CA THR A 107 6.09 7.93 0.47
C THR A 107 6.44 6.75 1.37
N ILE A 108 7.11 5.74 0.83
CA ILE A 108 7.50 4.54 1.58
C ILE A 108 8.63 4.85 2.58
N ARG A 109 9.56 5.73 2.25
CA ARG A 109 10.54 6.21 3.22
C ARG A 109 9.85 6.87 4.42
N ALA A 110 8.89 7.75 4.17
CA ALA A 110 8.10 8.39 5.24
C ALA A 110 7.35 7.35 6.09
N ALA A 111 6.81 6.30 5.46
CA ALA A 111 6.16 5.19 6.16
C ALA A 111 7.14 4.42 7.06
N LEU A 112 8.35 4.17 6.60
CA LEU A 112 9.39 3.50 7.40
C LEU A 112 9.80 4.36 8.60
N ASP A 113 9.93 5.67 8.44
CA ASP A 113 10.20 6.60 9.54
C ASP A 113 9.06 6.58 10.57
N ALA A 114 7.81 6.61 10.11
CA ALA A 114 6.62 6.52 10.99
C ALA A 114 6.57 5.19 11.76
N ILE A 115 6.85 4.08 11.12
CA ILE A 115 6.92 2.75 11.76
C ILE A 115 7.97 2.74 12.87
N GLY A 116 9.14 3.35 12.63
CA GLY A 116 10.22 3.41 13.62
C GLY A 116 9.83 4.09 14.94
N GLU A 117 8.84 4.99 14.91
CA GLU A 117 8.29 5.63 16.12
C GLU A 117 7.21 4.80 16.81
N LEU A 118 6.61 3.85 16.13
CA LEU A 118 5.47 3.05 16.62
C LEU A 118 5.88 1.72 17.23
N GLY A 119 7.06 1.22 16.88
CA GLY A 119 7.55 -0.06 17.36
C GLY A 119 8.64 -0.64 16.46
N ARG A 120 9.06 -1.88 16.77
CA ARG A 120 10.08 -2.60 16.02
C ARG A 120 9.51 -3.89 15.43
N PRO A 121 8.96 -3.84 14.22
CA PRO A 121 8.53 -5.06 13.54
C PRO A 121 9.71 -5.98 13.22
N ARG A 122 9.44 -7.26 13.06
CA ARG A 122 10.44 -8.25 12.64
C ARG A 122 10.87 -8.00 11.19
N THR A 123 9.90 -7.75 10.32
CA THR A 123 10.12 -7.37 8.92
C THR A 123 9.13 -6.30 8.50
N VAL A 124 9.50 -5.52 7.49
CA VAL A 124 8.59 -4.62 6.78
C VAL A 124 8.62 -4.99 5.31
N GLN A 125 7.47 -5.32 4.77
CA GLN A 125 7.25 -5.70 3.38
C GLN A 125 6.36 -4.64 2.73
N LEU A 126 6.41 -4.53 1.41
CA LEU A 126 5.66 -3.54 0.65
C LEU A 126 4.81 -4.20 -0.43
N ALA A 127 3.52 -3.95 -0.41
CA ALA A 127 2.57 -4.28 -1.46
C ALA A 127 2.04 -3.02 -2.13
N VAL A 128 2.08 -2.96 -3.45
CA VAL A 128 1.53 -1.85 -4.23
C VAL A 128 0.66 -2.38 -5.37
N LEU A 129 -0.39 -1.65 -5.69
CA LEU A 129 -1.22 -2.00 -6.86
C LEU A 129 -0.44 -1.76 -8.16
N ILE A 130 0.22 -0.61 -8.25
CA ILE A 130 1.00 -0.21 -9.42
C ILE A 130 2.43 0.16 -9.05
N ASP A 131 3.39 -0.39 -9.79
CA ASP A 131 4.76 0.12 -9.83
C ASP A 131 4.98 0.81 -11.18
N ARG A 132 5.21 2.13 -11.15
CA ARG A 132 5.41 2.92 -12.38
C ARG A 132 6.87 3.21 -12.72
N GLY A 133 7.80 2.74 -11.90
CA GLY A 133 9.22 3.04 -12.05
C GLY A 133 9.63 4.42 -11.53
N HIS A 134 10.76 4.93 -12.00
CA HIS A 134 11.34 6.25 -11.67
C HIS A 134 11.72 6.44 -10.20
N ARG A 135 12.34 5.42 -9.59
CA ARG A 135 12.85 5.52 -8.21
C ARG A 135 13.87 6.64 -8.05
N GLN A 136 13.78 7.33 -6.93
CA GLN A 136 14.81 8.25 -6.43
C GLN A 136 15.49 7.72 -5.17
N LEU A 137 14.95 6.70 -4.54
CA LEU A 137 15.45 6.01 -3.37
C LEU A 137 15.54 4.51 -3.64
N PRO A 138 16.43 3.75 -2.97
CA PRO A 138 16.62 2.32 -3.18
C PRO A 138 15.50 1.51 -2.51
N ILE A 139 14.27 1.71 -2.97
CA ILE A 139 13.05 1.06 -2.47
C ILE A 139 12.43 0.22 -3.57
N ARG A 140 12.04 -1.00 -3.24
CA ARG A 140 11.37 -1.94 -4.11
C ARG A 140 10.18 -2.56 -3.40
N ALA A 141 9.07 -2.76 -4.13
CA ALA A 141 7.95 -3.51 -3.62
C ALA A 141 8.23 -5.02 -3.61
N ASP A 142 7.73 -5.70 -2.59
CA ASP A 142 7.76 -7.17 -2.49
C ASP A 142 6.62 -7.80 -3.30
N TYR A 143 5.49 -7.11 -3.36
CA TYR A 143 4.28 -7.53 -4.07
C TYR A 143 3.79 -6.41 -4.97
N VAL A 144 3.63 -6.69 -6.24
CA VAL A 144 3.22 -5.70 -7.26
C VAL A 144 2.01 -6.22 -8.02
N GLY A 145 0.93 -5.45 -8.04
CA GLY A 145 -0.24 -5.76 -8.84
C GLY A 145 0.09 -5.74 -10.33
N LYS A 146 0.62 -4.62 -10.81
CA LYS A 146 1.08 -4.48 -12.19
C LYS A 146 2.25 -3.50 -12.29
N ASN A 147 3.26 -3.87 -13.07
CA ASN A 147 4.29 -2.93 -13.51
C ASN A 147 3.75 -2.16 -14.73
N VAL A 148 3.71 -0.85 -14.63
CA VAL A 148 3.24 0.04 -15.69
C VAL A 148 4.37 1.01 -16.04
N PRO A 149 5.21 0.69 -17.01
CA PRO A 149 6.26 1.60 -17.46
C PRO A 149 5.67 2.92 -17.95
N THR A 150 6.16 4.02 -17.40
CA THR A 150 5.69 5.37 -17.75
C THR A 150 6.88 6.25 -18.15
N SER A 151 6.61 7.32 -18.87
CA SER A 151 7.56 8.44 -18.90
C SER A 151 7.48 9.23 -17.60
N ILE A 152 8.49 10.08 -17.36
CA ILE A 152 8.51 10.89 -16.13
C ILE A 152 7.39 11.94 -16.11
N SER A 153 6.95 12.38 -17.29
CA SER A 153 5.86 13.36 -17.47
C SER A 153 4.48 12.75 -17.36
N GLU A 154 4.34 11.44 -17.56
CA GLU A 154 3.07 10.75 -17.37
C GLU A 154 2.76 10.56 -15.90
N SER A 155 1.49 10.42 -15.57
CA SER A 155 1.04 10.08 -14.22
C SER A 155 0.10 8.89 -14.24
N VAL A 156 0.06 8.16 -13.13
CA VAL A 156 -0.87 7.06 -12.91
C VAL A 156 -1.91 7.51 -11.91
N LYS A 157 -3.19 7.36 -12.25
CA LYS A 157 -4.30 7.65 -11.36
C LYS A 157 -5.07 6.37 -11.06
N VAL A 158 -5.18 6.06 -9.79
CA VAL A 158 -5.97 4.94 -9.29
C VAL A 158 -7.32 5.48 -8.83
N HIS A 159 -8.38 4.90 -9.32
CA HIS A 159 -9.75 5.11 -8.87
C HIS A 159 -10.21 3.87 -8.11
N LEU A 160 -10.85 4.07 -6.98
CA LEU A 160 -11.44 3.01 -6.18
C LEU A 160 -12.90 3.33 -5.90
N ALA A 161 -13.75 2.33 -6.01
CA ALA A 161 -15.20 2.50 -5.86
C ALA A 161 -15.60 3.17 -4.53
N GLU A 162 -14.79 3.00 -3.48
CA GLU A 162 -15.03 3.63 -2.18
C GLU A 162 -14.87 5.15 -2.19
N LEU A 163 -14.17 5.71 -3.18
CA LEU A 163 -13.88 7.16 -3.30
C LEU A 163 -14.36 7.76 -4.61
N ASP A 164 -14.28 6.99 -5.70
CA ASP A 164 -14.39 7.50 -7.07
C ASP A 164 -15.56 6.87 -7.84
N GLU A 165 -16.40 6.07 -7.16
CA GLU A 165 -17.58 5.35 -7.70
C GLU A 165 -17.25 4.22 -8.69
N GLU A 166 -15.98 4.05 -9.08
CA GLU A 166 -15.52 3.01 -9.99
C GLU A 166 -14.12 2.52 -9.63
N ASP A 167 -13.82 1.31 -10.06
CA ASP A 167 -12.47 0.73 -9.97
C ASP A 167 -11.78 0.82 -11.33
N LEU A 168 -10.74 1.64 -11.42
CA LEU A 168 -10.00 1.88 -12.66
C LEU A 168 -8.57 2.35 -12.36
N VAL A 169 -7.62 1.96 -13.18
CA VAL A 169 -6.30 2.60 -13.22
C VAL A 169 -6.08 3.22 -14.57
N GLU A 170 -5.81 4.51 -14.60
CA GLU A 170 -5.56 5.28 -15.81
C GLU A 170 -4.13 5.79 -15.91
N LEU A 171 -3.64 5.83 -17.14
CA LEU A 171 -2.41 6.52 -17.50
C LEU A 171 -2.76 7.87 -18.13
N LEU A 172 -2.27 8.93 -17.48
CA LEU A 172 -2.47 10.33 -17.91
C LEU A 172 -1.16 10.88 -18.51
N LYS A 173 -1.29 11.51 -19.68
CA LYS A 173 -0.18 12.18 -20.36
C LYS A 173 0.01 13.62 -19.90
#